data_6cc547c80b15ac94829c909ed24d0d2a
#
_entry.id   6cc547c80b15ac94829c909ed24d0d2a
#
_cell.length_a   1.000
_cell.length_b   1.000
_cell.length_c   1.000
_cell.angle_alpha   90.00
_cell.angle_beta   90.00
_cell.angle_gamma   90.00
#
_symmetry.space_group_name_H-M   'P 1'
#
loop_
_entity.id
_entity.type
_entity.pdbx_description
1 polymer ?
#
loop_
_entity_poly.entity_id
_entity_poly.type
_entity_poly.pdbx_seq_one_letter_code
_entity_poly.pdbx_strand_id
1 'polypeptide(L)'
;MDLLSTIVIGLIFINTLGAIITVFREPREISATWAWLLVLVFFPFLGFFIYFFFGRKISKDRIFDLKSQDTFGIRKLAEMQLEELEHDNTFFEDLYLKELAVLFLESDESVITKGNQVEIITTGQVKFTQLKEDLRNAKDHIHIGYYIFNDDELGRELLEILIEKAQQGVEVLVLYDALGSRFTKQKFWKKLHEAGGRSEAFFGYTFGIINLRMNYRNHRKIVVIDGKIGYVGGFNIGDEYLGKGKLGQWRDTHLRIRGNAVLSLQARFFIDWNATVSERYQKTFLPRYFPTLECLGDTSMQIVSTGPDNDYQKIKMGFVKMIYMAKKSIDIQTPYFIPDESVLEALQVAALSGVKVRIMVPCKPDHPFVYRATEYYCRNLLKDGVEIYLYEEGFLHAKTMVVDGVASTVGTSNFDMRSFRLNFEINAFIYDEEISCKLQDIFEKDIENCLLADEAYFKKQSRWKKLKQKFSRLLSPIL
;
A
#
# COMPACT_ATOMS: atom_id res chain seq x y z
N MET A 1 -30.93 3.86 -47.87
CA MET A 1 -29.79 3.70 -46.94
C MET A 1 -28.79 2.82 -47.67
N ASP A 2 -27.58 3.28 -47.83
CA ASP A 2 -26.54 2.51 -48.55
C ASP A 2 -26.14 1.30 -47.70
N LEU A 3 -25.76 0.19 -48.38
CA LEU A 3 -25.31 -1.05 -47.73
C LEU A 3 -24.24 -0.76 -46.65
N LEU A 4 -23.36 0.20 -46.92
CA LEU A 4 -22.31 0.63 -45.95
C LEU A 4 -22.90 1.23 -44.67
N SER A 5 -23.91 2.09 -44.77
CA SER A 5 -24.57 2.71 -43.60
C SER A 5 -25.33 1.65 -42.77
N THR A 6 -25.94 0.66 -43.40
CA THR A 6 -26.63 -0.44 -42.71
C THR A 6 -25.62 -1.32 -41.94
N ILE A 7 -24.47 -1.64 -42.54
CA ILE A 7 -23.38 -2.39 -41.88
C ILE A 7 -22.84 -1.62 -40.69
N VAL A 8 -22.55 -0.32 -40.83
CA VAL A 8 -22.02 0.53 -39.75
C VAL A 8 -23.00 0.61 -38.58
N ILE A 9 -24.31 0.81 -38.85
CA ILE A 9 -25.34 0.83 -37.80
C ILE A 9 -25.42 -0.54 -37.10
N GLY A 10 -25.36 -1.64 -37.83
CA GLY A 10 -25.37 -2.99 -37.26
C GLY A 10 -24.15 -3.23 -36.36
N LEU A 11 -22.95 -2.80 -36.77
CA LEU A 11 -21.73 -2.90 -35.97
C LEU A 11 -21.79 -2.04 -34.67
N ILE A 12 -22.35 -0.83 -34.75
CA ILE A 12 -22.56 0.04 -33.58
C ILE A 12 -23.56 -0.61 -32.63
N PHE A 13 -24.64 -1.18 -33.13
CA PHE A 13 -25.63 -1.86 -32.29
C PHE A 13 -25.05 -3.08 -31.57
N ILE A 14 -24.30 -3.93 -32.29
CA ILE A 14 -23.59 -5.09 -31.69
C ILE A 14 -22.59 -4.64 -30.64
N ASN A 15 -21.80 -3.59 -30.93
CA ASN A 15 -20.86 -3.00 -29.98
C ASN A 15 -21.58 -2.49 -28.71
N THR A 16 -22.68 -1.76 -28.88
CA THR A 16 -23.43 -1.21 -27.74
C THR A 16 -24.06 -2.33 -26.90
N LEU A 17 -24.64 -3.35 -27.52
CA LEU A 17 -25.16 -4.51 -26.80
C LEU A 17 -24.07 -5.27 -26.07
N GLY A 18 -22.93 -5.52 -26.73
CA GLY A 18 -21.73 -6.13 -26.11
C GLY A 18 -21.19 -5.32 -24.93
N ALA A 19 -21.17 -3.99 -25.05
CA ALA A 19 -20.81 -3.07 -23.99
C ALA A 19 -21.71 -3.19 -22.76
N ILE A 20 -23.03 -3.15 -22.99
CA ILE A 20 -24.02 -3.29 -21.92
C ILE A 20 -23.82 -4.63 -21.19
N ILE A 21 -23.78 -5.73 -21.93
CA ILE A 21 -23.59 -7.07 -21.34
C ILE A 21 -22.27 -7.14 -20.53
N THR A 22 -21.19 -6.57 -21.06
CA THR A 22 -19.85 -6.62 -20.43
C THR A 22 -19.83 -5.82 -19.13
N VAL A 23 -20.45 -4.63 -19.12
CA VAL A 23 -20.50 -3.77 -17.93
C VAL A 23 -21.39 -4.36 -16.83
N PHE A 24 -22.53 -4.95 -17.19
CA PHE A 24 -23.45 -5.55 -16.21
C PHE A 24 -23.00 -6.91 -15.66
N ARG A 25 -22.07 -7.60 -16.35
CA ARG A 25 -21.49 -8.86 -15.83
C ARG A 25 -20.57 -8.66 -14.62
N GLU A 26 -20.03 -7.49 -14.45
CA GLU A 26 -19.09 -7.20 -13.36
C GLU A 26 -19.71 -6.20 -12.38
N PRO A 27 -19.99 -6.58 -11.12
CA PRO A 27 -20.53 -5.66 -10.12
C PRO A 27 -19.52 -4.53 -9.86
N ARG A 28 -19.98 -3.29 -10.03
CA ARG A 28 -19.21 -2.05 -9.87
C ARG A 28 -20.03 -1.01 -9.15
N GLU A 29 -19.34 0.04 -8.68
CA GLU A 29 -20.05 1.26 -8.27
C GLU A 29 -20.86 1.84 -9.42
N ILE A 30 -22.03 2.38 -9.08
CA ILE A 30 -22.98 2.92 -10.06
C ILE A 30 -22.34 3.99 -10.95
N SER A 31 -21.54 4.89 -10.34
CA SER A 31 -20.80 5.94 -11.05
C SER A 31 -19.79 5.40 -12.08
N ALA A 32 -19.04 4.38 -11.72
CA ALA A 32 -18.09 3.72 -12.62
C ALA A 32 -18.82 2.95 -13.74
N THR A 33 -19.98 2.34 -13.43
CA THR A 33 -20.84 1.68 -14.41
C THR A 33 -21.31 2.66 -15.47
N TRP A 34 -21.84 3.81 -15.07
CA TRP A 34 -22.27 4.86 -16.00
C TRP A 34 -21.12 5.43 -16.83
N ALA A 35 -19.96 5.68 -16.20
CA ALA A 35 -18.78 6.18 -16.91
C ALA A 35 -18.35 5.22 -18.02
N TRP A 36 -18.31 3.92 -17.75
CA TRP A 36 -17.95 2.91 -18.76
C TRP A 36 -19.01 2.76 -19.84
N LEU A 37 -20.30 2.80 -19.49
CA LEU A 37 -21.38 2.79 -20.48
C LEU A 37 -21.27 3.97 -21.46
N LEU A 38 -21.02 5.18 -20.92
CA LEU A 38 -20.82 6.38 -21.75
C LEU A 38 -19.62 6.23 -22.68
N VAL A 39 -18.46 5.79 -22.15
CA VAL A 39 -17.25 5.57 -22.96
C VAL A 39 -17.49 4.56 -24.08
N LEU A 40 -18.14 3.44 -23.77
CA LEU A 40 -18.38 2.37 -24.73
C LEU A 40 -19.42 2.74 -25.81
N VAL A 41 -20.42 3.55 -25.43
CA VAL A 41 -21.47 4.00 -26.37
C VAL A 41 -20.96 5.13 -27.25
N PHE A 42 -20.29 6.16 -26.69
CA PHE A 42 -19.86 7.32 -27.47
C PHE A 42 -18.57 7.07 -28.26
N PHE A 43 -17.73 6.11 -27.85
CA PHE A 43 -16.49 5.76 -28.53
C PHE A 43 -16.50 4.27 -28.91
N PRO A 44 -17.34 3.84 -29.87
CA PRO A 44 -17.37 2.46 -30.34
C PRO A 44 -15.99 2.05 -30.84
N PHE A 45 -15.57 0.81 -30.60
CA PHE A 45 -14.23 0.24 -30.84
C PHE A 45 -13.11 0.82 -29.95
N LEU A 46 -12.87 2.12 -29.94
CA LEU A 46 -11.86 2.75 -29.08
C LEU A 46 -12.23 2.59 -27.60
N GLY A 47 -13.50 2.79 -27.25
CA GLY A 47 -14.02 2.57 -25.90
C GLY A 47 -13.85 1.12 -25.46
N PHE A 48 -14.06 0.15 -26.35
CA PHE A 48 -13.83 -1.27 -26.05
C PHE A 48 -12.36 -1.56 -25.80
N PHE A 49 -11.46 -0.96 -26.59
CA PHE A 49 -10.04 -1.06 -26.39
C PHE A 49 -9.63 -0.47 -25.03
N ILE A 50 -10.08 0.74 -24.71
CA ILE A 50 -9.84 1.38 -23.41
C ILE A 50 -10.39 0.53 -22.27
N TYR A 51 -11.63 0.03 -22.41
CA TYR A 51 -12.25 -0.84 -21.41
C TYR A 51 -11.46 -2.13 -21.18
N PHE A 52 -10.97 -2.74 -22.24
CA PHE A 52 -10.20 -3.97 -22.17
C PHE A 52 -8.92 -3.83 -21.34
N PHE A 53 -8.26 -2.65 -21.41
CA PHE A 53 -7.02 -2.37 -20.69
C PHE A 53 -7.24 -1.80 -19.29
N PHE A 54 -8.25 -0.96 -19.12
CA PHE A 54 -8.45 -0.20 -17.89
C PHE A 54 -9.70 -0.57 -17.13
N GLY A 55 -10.65 -1.18 -17.81
CA GLY A 55 -11.98 -1.47 -17.30
C GLY A 55 -12.13 -2.86 -16.67
N ARG A 56 -11.38 -3.87 -17.05
CA ARG A 56 -11.55 -5.25 -16.56
C ARG A 56 -11.08 -5.39 -15.13
N LYS A 57 -11.93 -5.95 -14.27
CA LYS A 57 -11.50 -6.42 -12.94
C LYS A 57 -10.65 -7.69 -13.09
N ILE A 58 -9.72 -7.87 -12.17
CA ILE A 58 -8.99 -9.12 -12.03
C ILE A 58 -9.98 -10.15 -11.45
N SER A 59 -10.09 -11.31 -12.08
CA SER A 59 -10.79 -12.46 -11.48
C SER A 59 -9.97 -12.98 -10.32
N LYS A 60 -10.59 -13.15 -9.14
CA LYS A 60 -9.97 -13.70 -7.92
C LYS A 60 -9.20 -14.99 -8.18
N ASP A 61 -9.80 -15.90 -8.96
CA ASP A 61 -9.32 -17.25 -9.20
C ASP A 61 -8.02 -17.33 -10.01
N ARG A 62 -7.49 -16.22 -10.49
CA ARG A 62 -6.35 -16.19 -11.41
C ARG A 62 -5.06 -15.61 -10.86
N ILE A 63 -5.06 -14.99 -9.68
CA ILE A 63 -3.85 -14.32 -9.16
C ILE A 63 -3.35 -15.01 -7.90
N PHE A 64 -4.23 -15.22 -6.94
CA PHE A 64 -3.89 -15.88 -5.70
C PHE A 64 -4.74 -17.15 -5.61
N ASP A 65 -4.09 -18.30 -5.56
CA ASP A 65 -4.79 -19.53 -5.23
C ASP A 65 -5.23 -19.41 -3.76
N LEU A 66 -6.55 -19.45 -3.51
CA LEU A 66 -7.12 -19.47 -2.15
C LEU A 66 -6.51 -20.58 -1.29
N LYS A 67 -6.06 -21.66 -1.92
CA LYS A 67 -5.28 -22.72 -1.25
C LYS A 67 -3.98 -22.24 -0.62
N SER A 68 -3.39 -21.13 -1.09
CA SER A 68 -2.12 -20.65 -0.52
C SER A 68 -2.28 -20.09 0.90
N GLN A 69 -3.41 -19.45 1.22
CA GLN A 69 -3.69 -18.98 2.59
C GLN A 69 -3.96 -20.15 3.55
N ASP A 70 -4.74 -21.14 3.11
CA ASP A 70 -4.99 -22.37 3.87
C ASP A 70 -3.68 -23.17 4.09
N THR A 71 -2.74 -23.12 3.13
CA THR A 71 -1.44 -23.80 3.22
C THR A 71 -0.59 -23.32 4.42
N PHE A 72 -0.75 -22.05 4.84
CA PHE A 72 0.00 -21.49 5.98
C PHE A 72 -0.77 -21.56 7.31
N GLY A 73 -1.99 -22.12 7.34
CA GLY A 73 -2.78 -22.27 8.55
C GLY A 73 -3.31 -20.97 9.16
N ILE A 74 -3.24 -19.87 8.42
CA ILE A 74 -3.59 -18.53 8.90
C ILE A 74 -5.07 -18.45 9.25
N ARG A 75 -5.95 -19.01 8.41
CA ARG A 75 -7.40 -19.01 8.64
C ARG A 75 -7.77 -19.66 9.96
N LYS A 76 -7.25 -20.86 10.22
CA LYS A 76 -7.52 -21.57 11.47
C LYS A 76 -7.09 -20.78 12.70
N LEU A 77 -5.92 -20.11 12.61
CA LEU A 77 -5.43 -19.28 13.70
C LEU A 77 -6.30 -18.05 13.91
N ALA A 78 -6.79 -17.42 12.83
CA ALA A 78 -7.72 -16.28 12.93
C ALA A 78 -9.07 -16.69 13.54
N GLU A 79 -9.62 -17.86 13.15
CA GLU A 79 -10.84 -18.43 13.73
C GLU A 79 -10.67 -18.68 15.26
N MET A 80 -9.55 -19.28 15.66
CA MET A 80 -9.24 -19.49 17.09
C MET A 80 -9.15 -18.17 17.88
N GLN A 81 -8.54 -17.13 17.29
CA GLN A 81 -8.46 -15.81 17.93
C GLN A 81 -9.82 -15.11 18.03
N LEU A 82 -10.70 -15.30 17.03
CA LEU A 82 -12.08 -14.79 17.12
C LEU A 82 -12.85 -15.44 18.27
N GLU A 83 -12.77 -16.77 18.40
CA GLU A 83 -13.39 -17.49 19.53
C GLU A 83 -12.81 -17.02 20.88
N GLU A 84 -11.49 -16.83 20.96
CA GLU A 84 -10.84 -16.32 22.18
C GLU A 84 -11.35 -14.92 22.54
N LEU A 85 -11.45 -14.01 21.56
CA LEU A 85 -11.94 -12.66 21.78
C LEU A 85 -13.44 -12.60 22.16
N GLU A 86 -14.24 -13.56 21.75
CA GLU A 86 -15.65 -13.65 22.17
C GLU A 86 -15.78 -14.02 23.65
N HIS A 87 -14.91 -14.89 24.15
CA HIS A 87 -14.96 -15.44 25.50
C HIS A 87 -14.11 -14.67 26.52
N ASP A 88 -13.07 -13.97 26.08
CA ASP A 88 -12.15 -13.23 26.94
C ASP A 88 -12.12 -11.73 26.58
N ASN A 89 -12.57 -10.90 27.52
CA ASN A 89 -12.50 -9.44 27.38
C ASN A 89 -11.18 -8.85 27.90
N THR A 90 -10.26 -9.66 28.41
CA THR A 90 -8.99 -9.17 28.99
C THR A 90 -7.91 -8.92 27.92
N PHE A 91 -8.14 -9.38 26.69
CA PHE A 91 -7.16 -9.22 25.59
C PHE A 91 -6.96 -7.75 25.20
N PHE A 92 -8.03 -6.97 25.16
CA PHE A 92 -8.03 -5.53 24.97
C PHE A 92 -8.84 -4.87 26.08
N GLU A 93 -8.23 -3.94 26.82
CA GLU A 93 -8.95 -3.10 27.78
C GLU A 93 -9.89 -2.11 27.07
N ASP A 94 -9.51 -1.64 25.88
CA ASP A 94 -10.33 -0.74 25.07
C ASP A 94 -11.17 -1.53 24.06
N LEU A 95 -12.50 -1.38 24.18
CA LEU A 95 -13.48 -2.02 23.29
C LEU A 95 -13.28 -1.64 21.81
N TYR A 96 -12.87 -0.40 21.53
CA TYR A 96 -12.68 0.06 20.15
C TYR A 96 -11.48 -0.61 19.47
N LEU A 97 -10.39 -0.87 20.22
CA LEU A 97 -9.25 -1.63 19.74
C LEU A 97 -9.64 -3.08 19.47
N LYS A 98 -10.46 -3.68 20.34
CA LYS A 98 -11.04 -5.03 20.12
C LYS A 98 -11.84 -5.08 18.84
N GLU A 99 -12.75 -4.12 18.62
CA GLU A 99 -13.58 -4.06 17.40
C GLU A 99 -12.75 -3.87 16.12
N LEU A 100 -11.67 -3.09 16.20
CA LEU A 100 -10.74 -2.92 15.08
C LEU A 100 -10.00 -4.23 14.77
N ALA A 101 -9.57 -4.95 15.81
CA ALA A 101 -8.88 -6.23 15.64
C ALA A 101 -9.81 -7.31 15.07
N VAL A 102 -11.05 -7.40 15.54
CA VAL A 102 -12.09 -8.29 15.02
C VAL A 102 -12.37 -8.00 13.54
N LEU A 103 -12.48 -6.72 13.17
CA LEU A 103 -12.66 -6.32 11.76
C LEU A 103 -11.61 -6.95 10.84
N PHE A 104 -10.34 -6.99 11.25
CA PHE A 104 -9.27 -7.54 10.44
C PHE A 104 -9.18 -9.06 10.49
N LEU A 105 -9.54 -9.68 11.60
CA LEU A 105 -9.67 -11.15 11.67
C LEU A 105 -10.73 -11.64 10.70
N GLU A 106 -11.91 -10.98 10.68
CA GLU A 106 -13.03 -11.34 9.81
C GLU A 106 -12.79 -11.00 8.32
N SER A 107 -12.21 -9.84 8.04
CA SER A 107 -12.08 -9.35 6.66
C SER A 107 -10.82 -9.78 5.94
N ASP A 108 -9.73 -10.11 6.65
CA ASP A 108 -8.41 -10.38 6.09
C ASP A 108 -7.73 -11.63 6.68
N GLU A 109 -8.36 -12.29 7.65
CA GLU A 109 -7.70 -13.36 8.41
C GLU A 109 -6.36 -12.88 9.01
N SER A 110 -6.23 -11.55 9.25
CA SER A 110 -5.02 -10.97 9.81
C SER A 110 -4.92 -11.28 11.30
N VAL A 111 -4.04 -12.21 11.66
CA VAL A 111 -3.86 -12.64 13.05
C VAL A 111 -3.25 -11.54 13.90
N ILE A 112 -3.72 -11.45 15.15
CA ILE A 112 -3.16 -10.57 16.16
C ILE A 112 -1.86 -11.19 16.66
N THR A 113 -0.80 -10.40 16.65
CA THR A 113 0.51 -10.84 17.16
C THR A 113 0.91 -10.01 18.36
N LYS A 114 1.41 -10.66 19.40
CA LYS A 114 1.94 -10.06 20.63
C LYS A 114 3.45 -10.30 20.74
N GLY A 115 4.07 -9.60 21.68
CA GLY A 115 5.48 -9.81 21.96
C GLY A 115 6.43 -9.24 20.91
N ASN A 116 6.00 -8.20 20.19
CA ASN A 116 6.81 -7.60 19.15
C ASN A 116 7.65 -6.45 19.71
N GLN A 117 8.92 -6.41 19.33
CA GLN A 117 9.78 -5.25 19.47
C GLN A 117 9.74 -4.45 18.16
N VAL A 118 9.40 -3.17 18.26
CA VAL A 118 9.20 -2.29 17.10
C VAL A 118 10.12 -1.10 17.18
N GLU A 119 10.87 -0.86 16.11
CA GLU A 119 11.69 0.32 15.90
C GLU A 119 11.11 1.16 14.75
N ILE A 120 10.87 2.45 15.02
CA ILE A 120 10.35 3.40 14.03
C ILE A 120 11.53 4.09 13.35
N ILE A 121 11.61 4.00 12.04
CA ILE A 121 12.68 4.58 11.24
C ILE A 121 12.09 5.65 10.32
N THR A 122 12.64 6.86 10.37
CA THR A 122 12.11 8.02 9.64
C THR A 122 13.03 8.54 8.54
N THR A 123 14.26 8.05 8.45
CA THR A 123 15.25 8.49 7.45
C THR A 123 15.82 7.31 6.67
N GLY A 124 16.10 7.53 5.39
CA GLY A 124 16.70 6.51 4.53
C GLY A 124 18.10 6.09 4.98
N GLN A 125 18.89 7.03 5.53
CA GLN A 125 20.22 6.74 6.03
C GLN A 125 20.18 5.69 7.15
N VAL A 126 19.34 5.88 8.15
CA VAL A 126 19.18 4.92 9.25
C VAL A 126 18.65 3.59 8.72
N LYS A 127 17.55 3.65 7.92
CA LYS A 127 16.90 2.45 7.36
C LYS A 127 17.86 1.57 6.58
N PHE A 128 18.64 2.15 5.66
CA PHE A 128 19.51 1.35 4.80
C PHE A 128 20.81 0.94 5.48
N THR A 129 21.29 1.67 6.48
CA THR A 129 22.40 1.22 7.32
C THR A 129 22.02 -0.02 8.11
N GLN A 130 20.89 0.01 8.82
CA GLN A 130 20.39 -1.14 9.59
C GLN A 130 20.05 -2.32 8.68
N LEU A 131 19.36 -2.08 7.56
CA LEU A 131 19.02 -3.14 6.62
C LEU A 131 20.26 -3.84 6.07
N LYS A 132 21.31 -3.10 5.67
CA LYS A 132 22.57 -3.68 5.20
C LYS A 132 23.26 -4.52 6.28
N GLU A 133 23.21 -4.09 7.53
CA GLU A 133 23.74 -4.85 8.65
C GLU A 133 22.97 -6.15 8.89
N ASP A 134 21.63 -6.07 8.95
CA ASP A 134 20.77 -7.24 9.14
C ASP A 134 20.93 -8.26 8.00
N LEU A 135 21.01 -7.79 6.74
CA LEU A 135 21.25 -8.65 5.58
C LEU A 135 22.60 -9.37 5.67
N ARG A 136 23.69 -8.69 6.08
CA ARG A 136 25.01 -9.32 6.26
C ARG A 136 24.99 -10.39 7.36
N ASN A 137 24.16 -10.21 8.38
CA ASN A 137 24.02 -11.14 9.50
C ASN A 137 23.10 -12.33 9.24
N ALA A 138 22.35 -12.35 8.11
CA ALA A 138 21.46 -13.44 7.73
C ALA A 138 22.19 -14.80 7.68
N LYS A 139 21.52 -15.86 8.15
CA LYS A 139 22.07 -17.22 8.25
C LYS A 139 21.30 -18.26 7.43
N ASP A 140 20.01 -18.07 7.22
CA ASP A 140 19.12 -19.05 6.59
C ASP A 140 18.49 -18.51 5.31
N HIS A 141 17.76 -17.38 5.38
CA HIS A 141 17.08 -16.82 4.22
C HIS A 141 16.89 -15.31 4.28
N ILE A 142 16.82 -14.70 3.10
CA ILE A 142 16.51 -13.30 2.87
C ILE A 142 15.39 -13.24 1.82
N HIS A 143 14.23 -12.71 2.21
CA HIS A 143 13.09 -12.50 1.32
C HIS A 143 12.78 -11.02 1.21
N ILE A 144 12.82 -10.47 0.01
CA ILE A 144 12.69 -9.04 -0.27
C ILE A 144 11.58 -8.82 -1.30
N GLY A 145 10.56 -8.05 -0.95
CA GLY A 145 9.50 -7.58 -1.85
C GLY A 145 9.47 -6.07 -1.91
N TYR A 146 9.65 -5.45 -3.09
CA TYR A 146 9.61 -4.00 -3.28
C TYR A 146 8.85 -3.58 -4.52
N TYR A 147 8.15 -2.44 -4.43
CA TYR A 147 7.58 -1.77 -5.60
C TYR A 147 8.68 -1.22 -6.52
N ILE A 148 9.63 -0.46 -5.96
CA ILE A 148 10.80 0.07 -6.67
C ILE A 148 12.06 -0.54 -6.07
N PHE A 149 12.85 -1.17 -6.93
CA PHE A 149 14.24 -1.55 -6.68
C PHE A 149 15.07 -1.01 -7.84
N ASN A 150 15.72 0.12 -7.65
CA ASN A 150 16.47 0.81 -8.70
C ASN A 150 17.86 0.23 -8.96
N ASP A 151 18.32 0.29 -10.22
CA ASP A 151 19.73 0.05 -10.60
C ASP A 151 20.52 1.36 -10.45
N ASP A 152 20.68 1.80 -9.19
CA ASP A 152 21.45 2.97 -8.77
C ASP A 152 22.51 2.59 -7.73
N GLU A 153 23.15 3.56 -7.06
CA GLU A 153 24.22 3.27 -6.10
C GLU A 153 23.72 2.42 -4.94
N LEU A 154 22.61 2.82 -4.29
CA LEU A 154 22.00 2.06 -3.19
C LEU A 154 21.56 0.67 -3.62
N GLY A 155 20.89 0.56 -4.77
CA GLY A 155 20.42 -0.73 -5.28
C GLY A 155 21.57 -1.69 -5.57
N ARG A 156 22.69 -1.20 -6.11
CA ARG A 156 23.89 -2.01 -6.36
C ARG A 156 24.58 -2.46 -5.09
N GLU A 157 24.71 -1.57 -4.08
CA GLU A 157 25.25 -1.96 -2.77
C GLU A 157 24.44 -3.08 -2.11
N LEU A 158 23.11 -2.98 -2.15
CA LEU A 158 22.24 -4.04 -1.63
C LEU A 158 22.38 -5.33 -2.44
N LEU A 159 22.42 -5.23 -3.77
CA LEU A 159 22.61 -6.39 -4.65
C LEU A 159 23.92 -7.13 -4.36
N GLU A 160 25.03 -6.41 -4.11
CA GLU A 160 26.31 -7.01 -3.76
C GLU A 160 26.21 -7.84 -2.46
N ILE A 161 25.55 -7.32 -1.42
CA ILE A 161 25.31 -8.06 -0.17
C ILE A 161 24.46 -9.31 -0.45
N LEU A 162 23.41 -9.20 -1.26
CA LEU A 162 22.54 -10.33 -1.62
C LEU A 162 23.30 -11.43 -2.39
N ILE A 163 24.20 -11.05 -3.29
CA ILE A 163 25.06 -11.98 -4.04
C ILE A 163 26.01 -12.70 -3.07
N GLU A 164 26.68 -11.95 -2.18
CA GLU A 164 27.57 -12.52 -1.17
C GLU A 164 26.84 -13.55 -0.29
N LYS A 165 25.63 -13.21 0.19
CA LYS A 165 24.82 -14.11 1.01
C LYS A 165 24.36 -15.36 0.25
N ALA A 166 23.96 -15.22 -1.03
CA ALA A 166 23.62 -16.34 -1.87
C ALA A 166 24.82 -17.29 -2.09
N GLN A 167 26.03 -16.77 -2.30
CA GLN A 167 27.27 -17.54 -2.40
C GLN A 167 27.61 -18.29 -1.10
N GLN A 168 27.21 -17.75 0.05
CA GLN A 168 27.34 -18.39 1.37
C GLN A 168 26.29 -19.47 1.64
N GLY A 169 25.36 -19.72 0.70
CA GLY A 169 24.29 -20.71 0.82
C GLY A 169 23.01 -20.20 1.50
N VAL A 170 22.90 -18.89 1.79
CA VAL A 170 21.67 -18.27 2.27
C VAL A 170 20.67 -18.22 1.11
N GLU A 171 19.42 -18.64 1.34
CA GLU A 171 18.36 -18.51 0.33
C GLU A 171 18.01 -17.03 0.12
N VAL A 172 18.18 -16.52 -1.09
CA VAL A 172 17.86 -15.12 -1.43
C VAL A 172 16.75 -15.08 -2.48
N LEU A 173 15.59 -14.54 -2.11
CA LEU A 173 14.45 -14.34 -2.99
C LEU A 173 14.09 -12.86 -3.07
N VAL A 174 14.05 -12.30 -4.29
CA VAL A 174 13.70 -10.90 -4.54
C VAL A 174 12.47 -10.82 -5.44
N LEU A 175 11.42 -10.17 -4.97
CA LEU A 175 10.19 -9.88 -5.71
C LEU A 175 10.11 -8.38 -5.96
N TYR A 176 9.99 -7.94 -7.21
CA TYR A 176 9.88 -6.51 -7.55
C TYR A 176 8.73 -6.26 -8.52
N ASP A 177 8.10 -5.08 -8.45
CA ASP A 177 7.05 -4.72 -9.41
C ASP A 177 7.67 -4.37 -10.77
N ALA A 178 7.14 -4.95 -11.84
CA ALA A 178 7.69 -4.79 -13.20
C ALA A 178 7.64 -3.34 -13.70
N LEU A 179 6.61 -2.55 -13.32
CA LEU A 179 6.50 -1.15 -13.74
C LEU A 179 7.23 -0.21 -12.78
N GLY A 180 7.11 -0.44 -11.48
CA GLY A 180 7.83 0.34 -10.47
C GLY A 180 9.34 0.28 -10.69
N SER A 181 9.86 -0.91 -11.01
CA SER A 181 11.29 -1.16 -11.27
C SER A 181 11.65 -1.22 -12.78
N ARG A 182 10.88 -0.52 -13.63
CA ARG A 182 11.05 -0.59 -15.11
C ARG A 182 12.44 -0.20 -15.64
N PHE A 183 13.21 0.54 -14.87
CA PHE A 183 14.56 0.94 -15.22
C PHE A 183 15.61 -0.10 -14.81
N THR A 184 15.25 -1.05 -13.96
CA THR A 184 16.10 -2.15 -13.51
C THR A 184 15.95 -3.34 -14.46
N LYS A 185 16.92 -3.47 -15.35
CA LYS A 185 16.90 -4.49 -16.40
C LYS A 185 17.25 -5.87 -15.84
N GLN A 186 16.83 -6.94 -16.51
CA GLN A 186 17.15 -8.31 -16.09
C GLN A 186 18.65 -8.60 -15.93
N LYS A 187 19.51 -7.94 -16.71
CA LYS A 187 20.96 -8.05 -16.57
C LYS A 187 21.48 -7.64 -15.19
N PHE A 188 20.75 -6.76 -14.46
CA PHE A 188 21.10 -6.35 -13.11
C PHE A 188 21.10 -7.55 -12.14
N TRP A 189 20.15 -8.46 -12.30
CA TRP A 189 19.97 -9.65 -11.44
C TRP A 189 20.85 -10.84 -11.83
N LYS A 190 21.55 -10.77 -12.99
CA LYS A 190 22.29 -11.91 -13.54
C LYS A 190 23.28 -12.53 -12.53
N LYS A 191 24.08 -11.69 -11.87
CA LYS A 191 25.06 -12.16 -10.87
C LYS A 191 24.40 -12.80 -9.65
N LEU A 192 23.23 -12.31 -9.21
CA LEU A 192 22.48 -12.92 -8.14
C LEU A 192 22.01 -14.34 -8.54
N HIS A 193 21.51 -14.51 -9.76
CA HIS A 193 21.10 -15.83 -10.27
C HIS A 193 22.29 -16.79 -10.40
N GLU A 194 23.44 -16.29 -10.87
CA GLU A 194 24.69 -17.08 -10.94
C GLU A 194 25.17 -17.51 -9.54
N ALA A 195 24.91 -16.73 -8.51
CA ALA A 195 25.22 -17.03 -7.12
C ALA A 195 24.20 -17.99 -6.43
N GLY A 196 23.13 -18.38 -7.12
CA GLY A 196 22.07 -19.26 -6.59
C GLY A 196 20.85 -18.54 -6.03
N GLY A 197 20.85 -17.22 -5.94
CA GLY A 197 19.68 -16.42 -5.57
C GLY A 197 18.68 -16.32 -6.73
N ARG A 198 17.49 -15.78 -6.45
CA ARG A 198 16.42 -15.63 -7.44
C ARG A 198 15.75 -14.27 -7.34
N SER A 199 15.45 -13.68 -8.49
CA SER A 199 14.61 -12.49 -8.58
C SER A 199 13.48 -12.70 -9.59
N GLU A 200 12.27 -12.22 -9.25
CA GLU A 200 11.09 -12.34 -10.10
C GLU A 200 10.33 -11.01 -10.17
N ALA A 201 9.77 -10.72 -11.34
CA ALA A 201 9.00 -9.52 -11.58
C ALA A 201 7.50 -9.79 -11.39
N PHE A 202 6.90 -9.16 -10.40
CA PHE A 202 5.45 -9.22 -10.20
C PHE A 202 4.74 -8.55 -11.38
N PHE A 203 3.81 -9.27 -12.03
CA PHE A 203 3.19 -8.87 -13.30
C PHE A 203 4.20 -8.55 -14.42
N GLY A 204 5.27 -9.35 -14.50
CA GLY A 204 6.27 -9.26 -15.55
C GLY A 204 5.66 -9.36 -16.95
N TYR A 205 6.39 -8.83 -17.92
CA TYR A 205 6.00 -8.89 -19.34
C TYR A 205 6.17 -10.31 -19.85
N THR A 206 5.08 -10.97 -20.23
CA THR A 206 5.12 -12.22 -21.00
C THR A 206 5.06 -11.86 -22.48
N PHE A 207 6.14 -12.08 -23.22
CA PHE A 207 6.25 -12.03 -24.67
C PHE A 207 5.27 -11.10 -25.40
N GLY A 208 5.64 -9.84 -25.62
CA GLY A 208 5.05 -8.96 -26.66
C GLY A 208 3.55 -8.68 -26.60
N ILE A 209 2.81 -9.30 -25.69
CA ILE A 209 1.39 -9.08 -25.46
C ILE A 209 1.25 -7.99 -24.41
N ILE A 210 0.50 -6.96 -24.72
CA ILE A 210 0.15 -5.87 -23.81
C ILE A 210 -0.42 -6.49 -22.52
N ASN A 211 0.27 -6.26 -21.41
CA ASN A 211 -0.14 -6.83 -20.12
C ASN A 211 -1.41 -6.12 -19.65
N LEU A 212 -2.56 -6.80 -19.72
CA LEU A 212 -3.86 -6.30 -19.29
C LEU A 212 -3.92 -5.91 -17.81
N ARG A 213 -2.89 -6.27 -17.04
CA ARG A 213 -2.75 -6.01 -15.61
C ARG A 213 -1.93 -4.75 -15.32
N MET A 214 -1.62 -3.93 -16.36
CA MET A 214 -0.78 -2.73 -16.21
C MET A 214 -1.27 -1.73 -15.17
N ASN A 215 -2.56 -1.72 -14.85
CA ASN A 215 -3.13 -0.82 -13.86
C ASN A 215 -2.93 -1.28 -12.40
N TYR A 216 -2.68 -2.58 -12.19
CA TYR A 216 -2.52 -3.18 -10.87
C TYR A 216 -1.04 -3.29 -10.50
N ARG A 217 -0.66 -2.85 -9.29
CA ARG A 217 0.74 -2.78 -8.86
C ARG A 217 0.94 -3.44 -7.51
N ASN A 218 2.05 -4.17 -7.37
CA ASN A 218 2.49 -4.60 -6.06
C ASN A 218 3.26 -3.46 -5.38
N HIS A 219 2.53 -2.70 -4.56
CA HIS A 219 3.09 -1.54 -3.87
C HIS A 219 3.62 -1.88 -2.47
N ARG A 220 3.63 -3.15 -2.09
CA ARG A 220 4.18 -3.63 -0.82
C ARG A 220 5.69 -3.46 -0.75
N LYS A 221 6.20 -3.22 0.46
CA LYS A 221 7.62 -3.17 0.77
C LYS A 221 7.81 -4.03 2.01
N ILE A 222 8.37 -5.20 1.79
CA ILE A 222 8.56 -6.24 2.80
C ILE A 222 9.99 -6.74 2.73
N VAL A 223 10.66 -6.85 3.86
CA VAL A 223 11.88 -7.65 4.00
C VAL A 223 11.68 -8.60 5.16
N VAL A 224 12.04 -9.86 4.97
CA VAL A 224 12.11 -10.85 6.04
C VAL A 224 13.49 -11.51 6.01
N ILE A 225 14.13 -11.55 7.16
CA ILE A 225 15.46 -12.14 7.36
C ILE A 225 15.36 -13.23 8.42
N ASP A 226 15.68 -14.47 8.04
CA ASP A 226 15.70 -15.67 8.89
C ASP A 226 14.37 -15.93 9.64
N GLY A 227 13.24 -15.36 9.16
CA GLY A 227 11.95 -15.38 9.87
C GLY A 227 11.95 -14.65 11.21
N LYS A 228 12.99 -13.87 11.53
CA LYS A 228 13.22 -13.23 12.84
C LYS A 228 13.18 -11.71 12.81
N ILE A 229 13.58 -11.11 11.68
CA ILE A 229 13.57 -9.66 11.48
C ILE A 229 12.70 -9.35 10.29
N GLY A 230 11.78 -8.41 10.47
CA GLY A 230 10.88 -7.93 9.42
C GLY A 230 10.98 -6.43 9.22
N TYR A 231 10.81 -5.98 7.98
CA TYR A 231 10.71 -4.58 7.63
C TYR A 231 9.42 -4.34 6.84
N VAL A 232 8.67 -3.29 7.20
CA VAL A 232 7.46 -2.84 6.49
C VAL A 232 7.31 -1.32 6.61
N GLY A 233 6.90 -0.64 5.54
CA GLY A 233 6.69 0.82 5.54
C GLY A 233 6.85 1.44 4.16
N GLY A 234 7.06 2.75 4.09
CA GLY A 234 6.96 3.51 2.85
C GLY A 234 8.22 3.55 1.98
N PHE A 235 9.44 3.38 2.53
CA PHE A 235 10.70 3.46 1.77
C PHE A 235 10.77 2.41 0.66
N ASN A 236 11.07 2.83 -0.58
CA ASN A 236 11.55 1.95 -1.64
C ASN A 236 13.09 1.87 -1.63
N ILE A 237 13.68 1.17 -2.60
CA ILE A 237 15.12 1.11 -2.81
C ILE A 237 15.47 2.03 -3.99
N GLY A 238 16.12 3.15 -3.65
CA GLY A 238 16.55 4.18 -4.59
C GLY A 238 17.32 5.30 -3.91
N ASP A 239 18.24 5.90 -4.65
CA ASP A 239 19.14 6.97 -4.18
C ASP A 239 18.38 8.22 -3.72
N GLU A 240 17.15 8.44 -4.21
CA GLU A 240 16.27 9.53 -3.76
C GLU A 240 15.96 9.45 -2.25
N TYR A 241 15.87 8.25 -1.68
CA TYR A 241 15.65 8.04 -0.24
C TYR A 241 16.88 8.36 0.61
N LEU A 242 18.06 8.51 -0.02
CA LEU A 242 19.28 9.00 0.61
C LEU A 242 19.52 10.51 0.37
N GLY A 243 18.49 11.22 -0.14
CA GLY A 243 18.56 12.65 -0.42
C GLY A 243 19.29 13.02 -1.72
N LYS A 244 19.62 12.03 -2.57
CA LYS A 244 20.32 12.25 -3.86
C LYS A 244 19.36 12.60 -5.02
N GLY A 245 18.14 13.06 -4.74
CA GLY A 245 17.12 13.36 -5.74
C GLY A 245 16.82 14.86 -5.88
N LYS A 246 16.08 15.24 -6.93
CA LYS A 246 15.66 16.63 -7.21
C LYS A 246 14.74 17.22 -6.14
N LEU A 247 14.03 16.39 -5.38
CA LEU A 247 13.10 16.81 -4.34
C LEU A 247 13.76 16.98 -2.97
N GLY A 248 15.08 16.75 -2.87
CA GLY A 248 15.83 16.81 -1.63
C GLY A 248 15.67 15.57 -0.78
N GLN A 249 15.73 15.75 0.55
CA GLN A 249 15.57 14.64 1.50
C GLN A 249 14.15 14.08 1.45
N TRP A 250 14.03 12.74 1.34
CA TRP A 250 12.74 12.06 1.43
C TRP A 250 12.48 11.67 2.89
N ARG A 251 11.41 12.22 3.45
CA ARG A 251 10.89 11.90 4.77
C ARG A 251 9.85 10.79 4.64
N ASP A 252 10.17 9.60 5.11
CA ASP A 252 9.24 8.45 5.08
C ASP A 252 9.21 7.76 6.45
N THR A 253 8.33 6.79 6.65
CA THR A 253 8.25 6.00 7.89
C THR A 253 8.30 4.51 7.57
N HIS A 254 9.13 3.78 8.28
CA HIS A 254 9.32 2.33 8.17
C HIS A 254 9.44 1.72 9.55
N LEU A 255 8.98 0.50 9.69
CA LEU A 255 9.13 -0.29 10.90
C LEU A 255 10.18 -1.38 10.68
N ARG A 256 11.07 -1.54 11.64
CA ARG A 256 11.87 -2.73 11.83
C ARG A 256 11.28 -3.50 13.01
N ILE A 257 10.90 -4.75 12.76
CA ILE A 257 10.12 -5.56 13.69
C ILE A 257 10.90 -6.83 14.01
N ARG A 258 10.92 -7.20 15.30
CA ARG A 258 11.37 -8.49 15.79
C ARG A 258 10.25 -9.08 16.65
N GLY A 259 9.84 -10.30 16.37
CA GLY A 259 8.71 -10.95 17.06
C GLY A 259 7.70 -11.56 16.10
N ASN A 260 6.55 -11.96 16.61
CA ASN A 260 5.57 -12.79 15.89
C ASN A 260 4.98 -12.14 14.62
N ALA A 261 4.93 -10.81 14.54
CA ALA A 261 4.45 -10.12 13.33
C ALA A 261 5.32 -10.38 12.10
N VAL A 262 6.59 -10.76 12.29
CA VAL A 262 7.50 -11.17 11.19
C VAL A 262 6.96 -12.38 10.44
N LEU A 263 6.30 -13.29 11.13
CA LEU A 263 5.71 -14.51 10.52
C LEU A 263 4.54 -14.14 9.59
N SER A 264 3.76 -13.11 9.94
CA SER A 264 2.71 -12.59 9.05
C SER A 264 3.30 -11.92 7.79
N LEU A 265 4.41 -11.18 7.92
CA LEU A 265 5.15 -10.64 6.78
C LEU A 265 5.71 -11.77 5.90
N GLN A 266 6.25 -12.82 6.50
CA GLN A 266 6.78 -14.00 5.80
C GLN A 266 5.69 -14.72 5.00
N ALA A 267 4.54 -14.97 5.61
CA ALA A 267 3.40 -15.59 4.96
C ALA A 267 2.92 -14.72 3.77
N ARG A 268 2.81 -13.40 3.97
CA ARG A 268 2.42 -12.48 2.89
C ARG A 268 3.42 -12.46 1.74
N PHE A 269 4.72 -12.44 2.03
CA PHE A 269 5.73 -12.55 0.99
C PHE A 269 5.57 -13.83 0.18
N PHE A 270 5.33 -14.98 0.83
CA PHE A 270 5.17 -16.25 0.12
C PHE A 270 3.91 -16.30 -0.73
N ILE A 271 2.81 -15.71 -0.29
CA ILE A 271 1.59 -15.61 -1.09
C ILE A 271 1.87 -14.81 -2.38
N ASP A 272 2.56 -13.67 -2.29
CA ASP A 272 2.93 -12.86 -3.46
C ASP A 272 3.95 -13.56 -4.35
N TRP A 273 4.93 -14.25 -3.75
CA TRP A 273 5.92 -15.05 -4.45
C TRP A 273 5.27 -16.19 -5.24
N ASN A 274 4.43 -16.99 -4.57
CA ASN A 274 3.76 -18.15 -5.18
C ASN A 274 2.81 -17.74 -6.32
N ALA A 275 2.20 -16.55 -6.24
CA ALA A 275 1.39 -15.99 -7.32
C ALA A 275 2.21 -15.54 -8.55
N THR A 276 3.53 -15.42 -8.40
CA THR A 276 4.42 -14.91 -9.44
C THR A 276 5.20 -16.01 -10.13
N VAL A 277 5.61 -17.05 -9.39
CA VAL A 277 6.49 -18.10 -9.89
C VAL A 277 5.73 -19.34 -10.40
N SER A 278 6.39 -20.16 -11.21
CA SER A 278 5.86 -21.49 -11.57
C SER A 278 5.87 -22.44 -10.36
N GLU A 279 4.99 -23.45 -10.36
CA GLU A 279 4.77 -24.38 -9.25
C GLU A 279 6.06 -24.96 -8.62
N ARG A 280 7.05 -25.30 -9.44
CA ARG A 280 8.33 -25.85 -8.95
C ARG A 280 9.14 -24.93 -8.04
N TYR A 281 8.83 -23.62 -8.03
CA TYR A 281 9.51 -22.61 -7.22
C TYR A 281 8.64 -22.03 -6.13
N GLN A 282 7.41 -22.52 -6.02
CA GLN A 282 6.50 -22.11 -4.95
C GLN A 282 7.05 -22.54 -3.59
N LYS A 283 6.69 -21.78 -2.57
CA LYS A 283 7.08 -22.02 -1.19
C LYS A 283 5.89 -22.53 -0.39
N THR A 284 6.17 -23.43 0.52
CA THR A 284 5.19 -24.00 1.44
C THR A 284 5.60 -23.72 2.88
N PHE A 285 4.72 -24.03 3.82
CA PHE A 285 5.04 -23.95 5.23
C PHE A 285 6.19 -24.93 5.56
N LEU A 286 7.32 -24.38 6.01
CA LEU A 286 8.43 -25.13 6.58
C LEU A 286 8.88 -24.45 7.87
N PRO A 287 9.21 -25.20 8.95
CA PRO A 287 9.61 -24.62 10.24
C PRO A 287 10.77 -23.65 10.16
N ARG A 288 11.69 -23.82 9.20
CA ARG A 288 12.82 -22.89 8.99
C ARG A 288 12.37 -21.45 8.66
N TYR A 289 11.24 -21.29 7.94
CA TYR A 289 10.69 -20.00 7.57
C TYR A 289 9.78 -19.39 8.64
N PHE A 290 9.25 -20.25 9.52
CA PHE A 290 8.35 -19.87 10.59
C PHE A 290 8.88 -20.40 11.93
N PRO A 291 10.04 -19.89 12.38
CA PRO A 291 10.63 -20.33 13.65
C PRO A 291 9.76 -19.93 14.83
N THR A 292 9.86 -20.66 15.93
CA THR A 292 9.33 -20.19 17.21
C THR A 292 10.14 -18.98 17.66
N LEU A 293 9.45 -17.87 17.95
CA LEU A 293 10.08 -16.63 18.34
C LEU A 293 9.89 -16.35 19.83
N GLU A 294 10.91 -15.76 20.44
CA GLU A 294 10.82 -15.24 21.79
C GLU A 294 10.01 -13.94 21.83
N CYS A 295 9.34 -13.68 22.94
CA CYS A 295 8.71 -12.40 23.21
C CYS A 295 9.82 -11.37 23.49
N LEU A 296 10.00 -10.41 22.59
CA LEU A 296 11.08 -9.43 22.65
C LEU A 296 10.62 -8.03 23.06
N GLY A 297 9.32 -7.79 23.12
CA GLY A 297 8.68 -6.53 23.50
C GLY A 297 7.21 -6.76 23.82
N ASP A 298 6.45 -5.68 24.01
CA ASP A 298 5.06 -5.74 24.45
C ASP A 298 4.06 -5.32 23.37
N THR A 299 4.56 -4.85 22.22
CA THR A 299 3.70 -4.32 21.16
C THR A 299 2.82 -5.39 20.55
N SER A 300 1.51 -5.14 20.56
CA SER A 300 0.49 -5.91 19.86
C SER A 300 0.17 -5.25 18.52
N MET A 301 0.05 -6.07 17.46
CA MET A 301 -0.26 -5.56 16.12
C MET A 301 -0.86 -6.62 15.19
N GLN A 302 -1.47 -6.15 14.12
CA GLN A 302 -1.88 -6.96 12.97
C GLN A 302 -1.21 -6.45 11.69
N ILE A 303 -0.73 -7.37 10.88
CA ILE A 303 -0.23 -7.08 9.53
C ILE A 303 -1.38 -7.29 8.55
N VAL A 304 -1.96 -6.21 8.07
CA VAL A 304 -3.13 -6.23 7.18
C VAL A 304 -2.71 -5.99 5.75
N SER A 305 -3.18 -6.83 4.84
CA SER A 305 -2.91 -6.68 3.41
C SER A 305 -4.20 -6.49 2.61
N THR A 306 -4.13 -5.68 1.57
CA THR A 306 -5.23 -5.47 0.63
C THR A 306 -4.75 -5.57 -0.80
N GLY A 307 -5.68 -5.83 -1.72
CA GLY A 307 -5.41 -5.87 -3.14
C GLY A 307 -6.70 -5.83 -3.97
N PRO A 308 -6.58 -5.63 -5.29
CA PRO A 308 -7.72 -5.59 -6.20
C PRO A 308 -8.44 -6.94 -6.37
N ASP A 309 -7.86 -8.01 -5.84
CA ASP A 309 -8.37 -9.37 -5.76
C ASP A 309 -9.28 -9.61 -4.56
N ASN A 310 -9.28 -8.70 -3.58
CA ASN A 310 -10.09 -8.84 -2.38
C ASN A 310 -11.52 -8.29 -2.58
N ASP A 311 -12.49 -8.86 -1.85
CA ASP A 311 -13.87 -8.35 -1.81
C ASP A 311 -13.95 -7.04 -1.04
N TYR A 312 -13.13 -6.92 -0.01
CA TYR A 312 -13.10 -5.77 0.89
C TYR A 312 -11.84 -4.92 0.67
N GLN A 313 -11.99 -3.61 0.78
CA GLN A 313 -10.87 -2.66 0.81
C GLN A 313 -10.35 -2.56 2.26
N LYS A 314 -9.68 -3.62 2.71
CA LYS A 314 -9.43 -3.92 4.13
C LYS A 314 -8.69 -2.81 4.85
N ILE A 315 -7.56 -2.33 4.30
CA ILE A 315 -6.79 -1.22 4.91
C ILE A 315 -7.64 0.05 4.99
N LYS A 316 -8.41 0.37 3.95
CA LYS A 316 -9.33 1.51 3.98
C LYS A 316 -10.41 1.34 5.05
N MET A 317 -10.99 0.15 5.19
CA MET A 317 -11.96 -0.14 6.26
C MET A 317 -11.33 0.10 7.64
N GLY A 318 -10.08 -0.31 7.83
CA GLY A 318 -9.30 -0.01 9.02
C GLY A 318 -9.14 1.49 9.26
N PHE A 319 -8.78 2.27 8.23
CA PHE A 319 -8.69 3.73 8.35
C PHE A 319 -10.04 4.35 8.74
N VAL A 320 -11.12 3.96 8.10
CA VAL A 320 -12.47 4.45 8.44
C VAL A 320 -12.86 4.08 9.88
N LYS A 321 -12.57 2.83 10.31
CA LYS A 321 -12.84 2.41 11.69
C LYS A 321 -12.02 3.22 12.70
N MET A 322 -10.73 3.43 12.44
CA MET A 322 -9.86 4.26 13.29
C MET A 322 -10.36 5.71 13.37
N ILE A 323 -10.80 6.30 12.25
CA ILE A 323 -11.37 7.66 12.24
C ILE A 323 -12.63 7.74 13.10
N TYR A 324 -13.55 6.76 13.02
CA TYR A 324 -14.77 6.75 13.82
C TYR A 324 -14.56 6.46 15.30
N MET A 325 -13.46 5.80 15.67
CA MET A 325 -13.15 5.57 17.09
C MET A 325 -12.45 6.75 17.76
N ALA A 326 -11.94 7.72 16.98
CA ALA A 326 -11.24 8.87 17.50
C ALA A 326 -12.11 9.76 18.40
N LYS A 327 -11.54 10.18 19.53
CA LYS A 327 -12.19 11.04 20.54
C LYS A 327 -11.48 12.37 20.74
N LYS A 328 -10.18 12.45 20.46
CA LYS A 328 -9.34 13.63 20.71
C LYS A 328 -8.63 14.11 19.44
N SER A 329 -7.90 13.24 18.76
CA SER A 329 -7.04 13.64 17.64
C SER A 329 -6.87 12.55 16.59
N ILE A 330 -6.67 12.99 15.35
CA ILE A 330 -6.29 12.16 14.22
C ILE A 330 -5.14 12.87 13.50
N ASP A 331 -3.98 12.22 13.40
CA ASP A 331 -2.79 12.71 12.73
C ASP A 331 -2.46 11.83 11.53
N ILE A 332 -2.51 12.39 10.32
CA ILE A 332 -2.30 11.68 9.08
C ILE A 332 -1.10 12.26 8.34
N GLN A 333 -0.15 11.41 7.93
CA GLN A 333 0.90 11.75 6.97
C GLN A 333 0.72 10.92 5.70
N THR A 334 0.65 11.55 4.55
CA THR A 334 0.54 10.87 3.26
C THR A 334 1.09 11.73 2.12
N PRO A 335 1.82 11.14 1.14
CA PRO A 335 2.27 11.92 -0.03
C PRO A 335 1.10 12.30 -0.94
N TYR A 336 0.05 11.49 -0.98
CA TYR A 336 -1.11 11.66 -1.84
C TYR A 336 -2.38 11.56 -1.01
N PHE A 337 -3.13 12.66 -0.95
CA PHE A 337 -4.40 12.73 -0.26
C PHE A 337 -5.53 12.92 -1.29
N ILE A 338 -6.02 11.78 -1.81
CA ILE A 338 -7.09 11.70 -2.81
C ILE A 338 -8.12 10.67 -2.32
N PRO A 339 -8.74 10.91 -1.15
CA PRO A 339 -9.64 9.94 -0.54
C PRO A 339 -10.90 9.73 -1.37
N ASP A 340 -11.51 8.56 -1.21
CA ASP A 340 -12.87 8.36 -1.69
C ASP A 340 -13.89 9.00 -0.73
N GLU A 341 -15.16 8.94 -1.12
CA GLU A 341 -16.24 9.62 -0.39
C GLU A 341 -16.36 9.12 1.06
N SER A 342 -16.19 7.80 1.30
CA SER A 342 -16.33 7.24 2.64
C SER A 342 -15.23 7.71 3.62
N VAL A 343 -13.99 7.84 3.18
CA VAL A 343 -12.90 8.37 4.01
C VAL A 343 -13.05 9.87 4.21
N LEU A 344 -13.45 10.59 3.15
CA LEU A 344 -13.67 12.03 3.22
C LEU A 344 -14.77 12.39 4.22
N GLU A 345 -15.92 11.70 4.13
CA GLU A 345 -17.05 11.90 5.04
C GLU A 345 -16.71 11.54 6.48
N ALA A 346 -15.99 10.42 6.71
CA ALA A 346 -15.53 10.04 8.03
C ALA A 346 -14.67 11.13 8.69
N LEU A 347 -13.72 11.74 7.96
CA LEU A 347 -12.87 12.82 8.44
C LEU A 347 -13.69 14.11 8.73
N GLN A 348 -14.68 14.41 7.89
CA GLN A 348 -15.59 15.55 8.12
C GLN A 348 -16.41 15.34 9.40
N VAL A 349 -16.99 14.14 9.58
CA VAL A 349 -17.76 13.79 10.79
C VAL A 349 -16.88 13.92 12.02
N ALA A 350 -15.65 13.38 12.00
CA ALA A 350 -14.73 13.49 13.13
C ALA A 350 -14.42 14.96 13.48
N ALA A 351 -14.03 15.78 12.49
CA ALA A 351 -13.70 17.17 12.69
C ALA A 351 -14.90 17.99 13.21
N LEU A 352 -16.07 17.84 12.59
CA LEU A 352 -17.30 18.52 13.02
C LEU A 352 -17.81 18.04 14.39
N SER A 353 -17.40 16.87 14.84
CA SER A 353 -17.69 16.34 16.19
C SER A 353 -16.68 16.80 17.24
N GLY A 354 -15.72 17.63 16.89
CA GLY A 354 -14.74 18.22 17.80
C GLY A 354 -13.43 17.46 17.93
N VAL A 355 -13.20 16.42 17.12
CA VAL A 355 -11.90 15.74 17.04
C VAL A 355 -10.92 16.63 16.29
N LYS A 356 -9.70 16.80 16.82
CA LYS A 356 -8.64 17.53 16.15
C LYS A 356 -8.06 16.70 15.01
N VAL A 357 -8.40 17.03 13.77
CA VAL A 357 -7.91 16.32 12.57
C VAL A 357 -6.80 17.12 11.90
N ARG A 358 -5.63 16.51 11.75
CA ARG A 358 -4.44 17.11 11.13
C ARG A 358 -3.96 16.24 9.99
N ILE A 359 -3.71 16.84 8.84
CA ILE A 359 -3.23 16.13 7.65
C ILE A 359 -1.96 16.82 7.15
N MET A 360 -0.88 16.05 7.04
CA MET A 360 0.40 16.50 6.52
C MET A 360 0.66 15.89 5.15
N VAL A 361 0.93 16.76 4.16
CA VAL A 361 1.22 16.39 2.77
C VAL A 361 2.47 17.13 2.28
N PRO A 362 3.16 16.67 1.23
CA PRO A 362 4.32 17.40 0.70
C PRO A 362 3.93 18.74 0.08
N CYS A 363 4.78 19.77 0.18
CA CYS A 363 4.59 21.05 -0.48
C CYS A 363 5.04 21.04 -1.95
N LYS A 364 5.89 20.09 -2.36
CA LYS A 364 6.44 19.96 -3.72
C LYS A 364 5.84 18.76 -4.43
N PRO A 365 5.49 18.89 -5.73
CA PRO A 365 4.96 17.77 -6.50
C PRO A 365 6.06 16.87 -7.04
N ASP A 366 5.90 15.54 -6.89
CA ASP A 366 6.55 14.53 -7.72
C ASP A 366 5.71 14.24 -8.98
N HIS A 367 4.39 14.20 -8.82
CA HIS A 367 3.41 14.04 -9.88
C HIS A 367 2.41 15.20 -9.93
N PRO A 368 2.48 16.08 -10.96
CA PRO A 368 1.70 17.33 -10.99
C PRO A 368 0.17 17.14 -10.92
N PHE A 369 -0.39 16.09 -11.51
CA PHE A 369 -1.83 15.82 -11.46
C PHE A 369 -2.27 15.35 -10.08
N VAL A 370 -1.54 14.42 -9.49
CA VAL A 370 -1.78 13.88 -8.13
C VAL A 370 -1.71 15.01 -7.10
N TYR A 371 -0.67 15.83 -7.16
CA TYR A 371 -0.49 16.97 -6.26
C TYR A 371 -1.66 17.97 -6.34
N ARG A 372 -2.14 18.29 -7.55
CA ARG A 372 -3.29 19.20 -7.73
C ARG A 372 -4.59 18.61 -7.19
N ALA A 373 -4.80 17.31 -7.34
CA ALA A 373 -5.93 16.62 -6.73
C ALA A 373 -5.82 16.65 -5.20
N THR A 374 -4.64 16.38 -4.63
CA THR A 374 -4.36 16.51 -3.19
C THR A 374 -4.71 17.92 -2.69
N GLU A 375 -4.22 19.00 -3.34
CA GLU A 375 -4.56 20.37 -2.97
C GLU A 375 -6.08 20.64 -3.01
N TYR A 376 -6.79 20.01 -3.96
CA TYR A 376 -8.25 20.16 -4.05
C TYR A 376 -8.94 19.57 -2.83
N TYR A 377 -8.61 18.34 -2.44
CA TYR A 377 -9.23 17.67 -1.29
C TYR A 377 -8.86 18.32 0.03
N CYS A 378 -7.58 18.68 0.23
CA CYS A 378 -7.12 19.43 1.40
C CYS A 378 -7.88 20.74 1.59
N ARG A 379 -8.01 21.54 0.52
CA ARG A 379 -8.77 22.80 0.58
C ARG A 379 -10.23 22.58 0.98
N ASN A 380 -10.86 21.51 0.54
CA ASN A 380 -12.27 21.25 0.86
C ASN A 380 -12.49 20.90 2.33
N LEU A 381 -11.54 20.26 2.99
CA LEU A 381 -11.62 19.90 4.41
C LEU A 381 -11.38 21.08 5.37
N LEU A 382 -10.71 22.15 4.91
CA LEU A 382 -10.47 23.33 5.77
C LEU A 382 -11.74 23.94 6.33
N LYS A 383 -12.83 23.97 5.55
CA LYS A 383 -14.13 24.50 5.99
C LYS A 383 -14.74 23.70 7.14
N ASP A 384 -14.33 22.47 7.30
CA ASP A 384 -14.81 21.53 8.32
C ASP A 384 -13.89 21.53 9.57
N GLY A 385 -12.87 22.41 9.59
CA GLY A 385 -11.95 22.59 10.73
C GLY A 385 -10.71 21.70 10.71
N VAL A 386 -10.44 20.99 9.61
CA VAL A 386 -9.24 20.17 9.48
C VAL A 386 -8.02 21.04 9.25
N GLU A 387 -6.94 20.82 9.99
CA GLU A 387 -5.66 21.49 9.83
C GLU A 387 -4.81 20.81 8.74
N ILE A 388 -4.32 21.59 7.77
CA ILE A 388 -3.52 21.08 6.65
C ILE A 388 -2.10 21.63 6.75
N TYR A 389 -1.13 20.71 6.86
CA TYR A 389 0.29 20.99 6.96
C TYR A 389 1.01 20.62 5.67
N LEU A 390 1.73 21.58 5.08
CA LEU A 390 2.54 21.37 3.87
C LEU A 390 4.00 21.23 4.26
N TYR A 391 4.53 20.02 4.17
CA TYR A 391 5.91 19.72 4.53
C TYR A 391 6.90 20.32 3.53
N GLU A 392 7.84 21.17 4.00
CA GLU A 392 8.72 22.00 3.15
C GLU A 392 10.15 21.44 3.04
N GLU A 393 10.61 20.66 4.01
CA GLU A 393 11.98 20.16 4.07
C GLU A 393 12.18 18.87 3.22
N GLY A 394 12.04 19.02 1.90
CA GLY A 394 12.16 17.89 0.96
C GLY A 394 10.81 17.32 0.51
N PHE A 395 10.70 15.98 0.48
CA PHE A 395 9.49 15.29 0.04
C PHE A 395 8.95 14.36 1.12
N LEU A 396 7.77 14.65 1.64
CA LEU A 396 7.08 13.76 2.57
C LEU A 396 6.48 12.56 1.82
N HIS A 397 6.94 11.35 2.15
CA HIS A 397 6.43 10.11 1.56
C HIS A 397 5.91 9.12 2.61
N ALA A 398 5.80 9.51 3.88
CA ALA A 398 5.25 8.69 4.95
C ALA A 398 3.77 8.34 4.71
N LYS A 399 3.34 7.17 5.17
CA LYS A 399 1.96 6.72 5.17
C LYS A 399 1.65 6.22 6.57
N THR A 400 1.23 7.17 7.41
CA THR A 400 0.94 6.91 8.82
C THR A 400 -0.39 7.55 9.21
N MET A 401 -1.07 6.94 10.15
CA MET A 401 -2.16 7.55 10.89
C MET A 401 -2.02 7.18 12.35
N VAL A 402 -2.20 8.18 13.22
CA VAL A 402 -2.26 8.02 14.68
C VAL A 402 -3.60 8.54 15.16
N VAL A 403 -4.24 7.80 16.05
CA VAL A 403 -5.51 8.18 16.66
C VAL A 403 -5.36 8.18 18.16
N ASP A 404 -5.64 9.34 18.77
CA ASP A 404 -5.67 9.59 20.22
C ASP A 404 -4.37 9.22 20.97
N GLY A 405 -3.29 8.91 20.27
CA GLY A 405 -2.06 8.37 20.83
C GLY A 405 -2.15 6.91 21.26
N VAL A 406 -3.28 6.20 21.04
CA VAL A 406 -3.51 4.83 21.52
C VAL A 406 -3.43 3.78 20.40
N ALA A 407 -3.77 4.16 19.18
CA ALA A 407 -3.69 3.29 18.01
C ALA A 407 -3.01 3.98 16.85
N SER A 408 -2.24 3.23 16.08
CA SER A 408 -1.55 3.79 14.92
C SER A 408 -1.43 2.79 13.78
N THR A 409 -1.14 3.29 12.58
CA THR A 409 -0.81 2.45 11.44
C THR A 409 0.34 3.03 10.65
N VAL A 410 1.23 2.15 10.22
CA VAL A 410 2.38 2.45 9.35
C VAL A 410 2.41 1.41 8.23
N GLY A 411 2.55 1.86 6.99
CA GLY A 411 2.60 0.91 5.89
C GLY A 411 2.88 1.51 4.53
N THR A 412 2.31 0.90 3.51
CA THR A 412 2.54 1.27 2.12
C THR A 412 1.37 2.02 1.50
N SER A 413 0.17 1.92 2.08
CA SER A 413 -1.06 2.49 1.55
C SER A 413 -1.12 4.00 1.73
N ASN A 414 -1.20 4.75 0.64
CA ASN A 414 -1.54 6.17 0.67
C ASN A 414 -3.03 6.36 1.01
N PHE A 415 -3.41 7.58 1.35
CA PHE A 415 -4.81 7.99 1.47
C PHE A 415 -5.40 8.37 0.11
N ASP A 416 -5.32 7.45 -0.87
CA ASP A 416 -5.82 7.68 -2.23
C ASP A 416 -6.63 6.49 -2.77
N MET A 417 -7.48 6.78 -3.75
CA MET A 417 -8.36 5.78 -4.37
C MET A 417 -7.58 4.67 -5.04
N ARG A 418 -6.36 4.95 -5.54
CA ARG A 418 -5.52 3.96 -6.19
C ARG A 418 -5.00 2.93 -5.20
N SER A 419 -4.51 3.38 -4.03
CA SER A 419 -4.07 2.48 -2.96
C SER A 419 -5.22 1.66 -2.40
N PHE A 420 -6.43 2.23 -2.34
CA PHE A 420 -7.60 1.52 -1.82
C PHE A 420 -8.15 0.44 -2.76
N ARG A 421 -7.96 0.56 -4.09
CA ARG A 421 -8.69 -0.24 -5.08
C ARG A 421 -7.83 -0.99 -6.09
N LEU A 422 -6.64 -0.47 -6.40
CA LEU A 422 -5.84 -0.92 -7.54
C LEU A 422 -4.50 -1.51 -7.16
N ASN A 423 -3.92 -1.06 -6.05
CA ASN A 423 -2.64 -1.55 -5.60
C ASN A 423 -2.79 -2.71 -4.62
N PHE A 424 -1.79 -3.58 -4.62
CA PHE A 424 -1.53 -4.49 -3.51
C PHE A 424 -0.73 -3.74 -2.46
N GLU A 425 -1.31 -3.53 -1.28
CA GLU A 425 -0.75 -2.76 -0.18
C GLU A 425 -0.61 -3.61 1.08
N ILE A 426 0.19 -3.13 2.05
CA ILE A 426 0.37 -3.75 3.36
C ILE A 426 0.61 -2.68 4.42
N ASN A 427 -0.11 -2.79 5.53
CA ASN A 427 0.05 -1.91 6.68
C ASN A 427 0.16 -2.74 7.97
N ALA A 428 0.97 -2.26 8.92
CA ALA A 428 0.91 -2.67 10.30
C ALA A 428 -0.10 -1.78 11.02
N PHE A 429 -1.10 -2.38 11.66
CA PHE A 429 -2.01 -1.73 12.60
C PHE A 429 -1.54 -2.07 14.01
N ILE A 430 -1.23 -1.06 14.81
CA ILE A 430 -0.50 -1.16 16.07
C ILE A 430 -1.44 -0.77 17.20
N TYR A 431 -1.57 -1.64 18.18
CA TYR A 431 -2.40 -1.52 19.37
C TYR A 431 -1.50 -1.32 20.60
N ASP A 432 -0.76 -0.22 20.60
CA ASP A 432 0.29 0.06 21.57
C ASP A 432 0.41 1.57 21.77
N GLU A 433 0.17 2.04 22.98
CA GLU A 433 0.18 3.45 23.33
C GLU A 433 1.59 4.04 23.22
N GLU A 434 2.63 3.31 23.66
CA GLU A 434 4.01 3.80 23.59
C GLU A 434 4.45 4.06 22.15
N ILE A 435 4.21 3.11 21.24
CA ILE A 435 4.54 3.26 19.81
C ILE A 435 3.68 4.34 19.17
N SER A 436 2.40 4.42 19.50
CA SER A 436 1.49 5.42 18.95
C SER A 436 1.85 6.83 19.41
N CYS A 437 2.21 7.03 20.69
CA CYS A 437 2.74 8.29 21.19
C CYS A 437 4.06 8.68 20.51
N LYS A 438 4.98 7.75 20.31
CA LYS A 438 6.24 8.01 19.57
C LYS A 438 5.95 8.47 18.12
N LEU A 439 4.96 7.88 17.44
CA LEU A 439 4.57 8.32 16.10
C LEU A 439 3.91 9.71 16.14
N GLN A 440 3.15 10.02 17.19
CA GLN A 440 2.59 11.35 17.40
C GLN A 440 3.68 12.39 17.65
N ASP A 441 4.67 12.09 18.49
CA ASP A 441 5.84 12.97 18.73
C ASP A 441 6.63 13.24 17.43
N ILE A 442 6.77 12.21 16.59
CA ILE A 442 7.39 12.35 15.27
C ILE A 442 6.56 13.29 14.37
N PHE A 443 5.22 13.18 14.40
CA PHE A 443 4.33 14.08 13.68
C PHE A 443 4.47 15.53 14.17
N GLU A 444 4.48 15.76 15.48
CA GLU A 444 4.69 17.09 16.07
C GLU A 444 6.05 17.70 15.66
N LYS A 445 7.09 16.90 15.66
CA LYS A 445 8.42 17.34 15.19
C LYS A 445 8.43 17.69 13.71
N ASP A 446 7.73 16.92 12.88
CA ASP A 446 7.62 17.19 11.45
C ASP A 446 6.82 18.48 11.17
N ILE A 447 5.86 18.86 12.05
CA ILE A 447 5.12 20.13 11.96
C ILE A 447 6.06 21.35 11.99
N GLU A 448 7.17 21.28 12.72
CA GLU A 448 8.16 22.40 12.77
C GLU A 448 8.71 22.74 11.39
N ASN A 449 8.67 21.78 10.46
CA ASN A 449 9.12 21.91 9.07
C ASN A 449 7.96 22.11 8.08
N CYS A 450 6.81 22.54 8.56
CA CYS A 450 5.60 22.66 7.74
C CYS A 450 5.07 24.10 7.67
N LEU A 451 4.49 24.42 6.54
CA LEU A 451 3.60 25.57 6.40
C LEU A 451 2.17 25.12 6.73
N LEU A 452 1.51 25.79 7.67
CA LEU A 452 0.06 25.64 7.88
C LEU A 452 -0.70 26.30 6.72
N ALA A 453 -1.37 25.46 5.92
CA ALA A 453 -2.11 25.95 4.76
C ALA A 453 -3.55 26.32 5.17
N ASP A 454 -3.76 27.59 5.48
CA ASP A 454 -5.04 28.17 5.83
C ASP A 454 -5.88 28.57 4.59
N GLU A 455 -7.07 29.12 4.85
CA GLU A 455 -7.91 29.66 3.76
C GLU A 455 -7.21 30.78 2.95
N ALA A 456 -6.36 31.59 3.59
CA ALA A 456 -5.67 32.69 2.92
C ALA A 456 -4.64 32.15 1.92
N TYR A 457 -3.95 31.04 2.27
CA TYR A 457 -3.06 30.31 1.36
C TYR A 457 -3.79 29.89 0.08
N PHE A 458 -4.95 29.24 0.21
CA PHE A 458 -5.70 28.77 -0.95
C PHE A 458 -6.44 29.89 -1.70
N LYS A 459 -6.84 31.00 -1.02
CA LYS A 459 -7.44 32.14 -1.66
C LYS A 459 -6.48 32.86 -2.60
N LYS A 460 -5.18 32.94 -2.27
CA LYS A 460 -4.12 33.53 -3.09
C LYS A 460 -3.86 32.79 -4.41
N GLN A 461 -4.28 31.54 -4.52
CA GLN A 461 -4.08 30.73 -5.73
C GLN A 461 -4.89 31.30 -6.91
N SER A 462 -4.25 31.33 -8.10
CA SER A 462 -4.88 31.86 -9.32
C SER A 462 -6.11 31.03 -9.74
N ARG A 463 -7.05 31.68 -10.44
CA ARG A 463 -8.23 31.01 -11.02
C ARG A 463 -7.83 29.83 -11.92
N TRP A 464 -6.73 29.98 -12.67
CA TRP A 464 -6.18 28.93 -13.53
C TRP A 464 -5.67 27.71 -12.75
N LYS A 465 -4.99 27.95 -11.60
CA LYS A 465 -4.56 26.87 -10.71
C LYS A 465 -5.76 26.11 -10.15
N LYS A 466 -6.80 26.84 -9.71
CA LYS A 466 -8.05 26.27 -9.20
C LYS A 466 -8.80 25.42 -10.27
N LEU A 467 -8.77 25.88 -11.54
CA LEU A 467 -9.34 25.10 -12.66
C LEU A 467 -8.57 23.78 -12.89
N LYS A 468 -7.24 23.85 -12.87
CA LYS A 468 -6.39 22.65 -12.99
C LYS A 468 -6.63 21.65 -11.86
N GLN A 469 -6.84 22.11 -10.63
CA GLN A 469 -7.20 21.27 -9.48
C GLN A 469 -8.54 20.56 -9.69
N LYS A 470 -9.58 21.28 -10.15
CA LYS A 470 -10.88 20.70 -10.49
C LYS A 470 -10.77 19.64 -11.60
N PHE A 471 -9.95 19.91 -12.62
CA PHE A 471 -9.69 18.94 -13.68
C PHE A 471 -8.97 17.70 -13.15
N SER A 472 -7.90 17.88 -12.35
CA SER A 472 -7.17 16.75 -11.76
C SER A 472 -8.06 15.91 -10.85
N ARG A 473 -9.01 16.50 -10.11
CA ARG A 473 -10.00 15.77 -9.33
C ARG A 473 -10.82 14.78 -10.17
N LEU A 474 -11.19 15.13 -11.40
CA LEU A 474 -11.94 14.22 -12.28
C LEU A 474 -11.16 12.95 -12.61
N LEU A 475 -9.83 13.00 -12.51
CA LEU A 475 -8.95 11.86 -12.72
C LEU A 475 -8.70 11.05 -11.44
N SER A 476 -9.25 11.45 -10.28
CA SER A 476 -9.04 10.79 -8.98
C SER A 476 -9.20 9.25 -9.01
N PRO A 477 -10.15 8.66 -9.76
CA PRO A 477 -10.31 7.20 -9.79
C PRO A 477 -9.17 6.43 -10.46
N ILE A 478 -8.26 7.14 -11.16
CA ILE A 478 -7.12 6.54 -11.88
C ILE A 478 -5.75 7.08 -11.46
N LEU A 479 -5.74 8.11 -10.60
CA LEU A 479 -4.52 8.73 -10.06
C LEU A 479 -3.89 7.92 -8.94
#